data_be422e1df9c5b9e84a750b6d38359a8d
#
_entry.id   be422e1df9c5b9e84a750b6d38359a8d
#
_cell.length_a   1.000
_cell.length_b   1.000
_cell.length_c   1.000
_cell.angle_alpha   90.00
_cell.angle_beta   90.00
_cell.angle_gamma   90.00
#
_symmetry.space_group_name_H-M   'P 1'
#
loop_
_entity.id
_entity.type
_entity.pdbx_description
1 polymer ?
#
loop_
_entity_poly.entity_id
_entity_poly.type
_entity_poly.pdbx_seq_one_letter_code
_entity_poly.pdbx_strand_id
1 'polypeptide(L)'
;MLSSSSALRAAIHRALLRDSALLAVLGGPRVYDEPPRELTFPYVTLGEARLTDLSVDGGRIEEHQLTLHAWSRHGGHKEAHSIAAALLSALDDAPLTLSGHRLVNLRFAIADIRRDSSRAYHAVVRFRAVTEPAD
;
A
#
# COMPACT_ATOMS: atom_id res chain seq x y z
N MET A 1 5.76 -20.30 8.52
CA MET A 1 5.31 -19.00 9.05
C MET A 1 5.72 -17.89 8.10
N LEU A 2 4.82 -16.98 7.80
CA LEU A 2 5.14 -15.82 6.99
C LEU A 2 6.04 -14.85 7.78
N SER A 3 6.97 -14.20 7.08
CA SER A 3 7.69 -13.08 7.67
C SER A 3 6.71 -11.95 7.96
N SER A 4 7.09 -11.02 8.83
CA SER A 4 6.27 -9.83 9.11
C SER A 4 6.00 -9.03 7.85
N SER A 5 7.00 -8.89 6.99
CA SER A 5 6.86 -8.17 5.72
C SER A 5 5.85 -8.84 4.79
N SER A 6 5.92 -10.15 4.64
CA SER A 6 4.97 -10.89 3.80
C SER A 6 3.56 -10.84 4.38
N ALA A 7 3.43 -11.00 5.70
CA ALA A 7 2.12 -10.94 6.37
C ALA A 7 1.48 -9.57 6.21
N LEU A 8 2.25 -8.50 6.37
CA LEU A 8 1.77 -7.13 6.21
C LEU A 8 1.37 -6.86 4.77
N ARG A 9 2.19 -7.25 3.82
CA ARG A 9 1.94 -7.06 2.39
C ARG A 9 0.65 -7.77 1.96
N ALA A 10 0.46 -9.00 2.41
CA ALA A 10 -0.75 -9.77 2.12
C ALA A 10 -2.00 -9.11 2.72
N ALA A 11 -1.91 -8.61 3.95
CA ALA A 11 -3.03 -7.95 4.61
C ALA A 11 -3.41 -6.65 3.91
N ILE A 12 -2.43 -5.88 3.48
CA ILE A 12 -2.67 -4.64 2.72
C ILE A 12 -3.36 -4.95 1.39
N HIS A 13 -2.87 -5.95 0.67
CA HIS A 13 -3.46 -6.34 -0.60
C HIS A 13 -4.93 -6.73 -0.43
N ARG A 14 -5.23 -7.55 0.57
CA ARG A 14 -6.62 -7.94 0.88
C ARG A 14 -7.48 -6.74 1.23
N ALA A 15 -6.98 -5.83 2.05
CA ALA A 15 -7.72 -4.63 2.45
C ALA A 15 -8.05 -3.76 1.26
N LEU A 16 -7.11 -3.55 0.36
CA LEU A 16 -7.32 -2.73 -0.83
C LEU A 16 -8.33 -3.36 -1.78
N LEU A 17 -8.32 -4.68 -1.94
CA LEU A 17 -9.27 -5.38 -2.79
C LEU A 17 -10.70 -5.38 -2.23
N ARG A 18 -10.87 -5.02 -0.97
CA ARG A 18 -12.18 -4.91 -0.32
C ARG A 18 -12.66 -3.47 -0.19
N ASP A 19 -11.84 -2.51 -0.56
CA ASP A 19 -12.20 -1.10 -0.42
C ASP A 19 -13.01 -0.65 -1.62
N SER A 20 -14.32 -0.46 -1.41
CA SER A 20 -15.24 -0.14 -2.49
C SER A 20 -14.95 1.20 -3.15
N ALA A 21 -14.48 2.18 -2.38
CA ALA A 21 -14.15 3.50 -2.93
C ALA A 21 -12.94 3.41 -3.86
N LEU A 22 -11.92 2.66 -3.46
CA LEU A 22 -10.75 2.45 -4.30
C LEU A 22 -11.11 1.70 -5.59
N LEU A 23 -11.88 0.61 -5.47
CA LEU A 23 -12.27 -0.18 -6.63
C LEU A 23 -13.13 0.63 -7.59
N ALA A 24 -13.97 1.53 -7.07
CA ALA A 24 -14.77 2.41 -7.90
C ALA A 24 -13.91 3.37 -8.71
N VAL A 25 -12.89 3.98 -8.09
CA VAL A 25 -11.98 4.89 -8.79
C VAL A 25 -11.15 4.14 -9.84
N LEU A 26 -10.72 2.93 -9.51
CA LEU A 26 -9.93 2.10 -10.45
C LEU A 26 -10.79 1.51 -11.57
N GLY A 27 -12.09 1.36 -11.34
CA GLY A 27 -12.98 0.70 -12.29
C GLY A 27 -12.92 -0.82 -12.24
N GLY A 28 -12.37 -1.39 -11.17
CA GLY A 28 -12.24 -2.83 -10.98
C GLY A 28 -11.13 -3.16 -10.00
N PRO A 29 -10.87 -4.47 -9.76
CA PRO A 29 -9.90 -4.91 -8.75
C PRO A 29 -8.46 -4.87 -9.26
N ARG A 30 -8.04 -3.75 -9.81
CA ARG A 30 -6.71 -3.62 -10.40
C ARG A 30 -5.67 -3.17 -9.37
N VAL A 31 -5.48 -4.01 -8.36
CA VAL A 31 -4.47 -3.84 -7.32
C VAL A 31 -3.59 -5.09 -7.35
N TYR A 32 -2.31 -4.92 -7.67
CA TYR A 32 -1.42 -6.04 -7.94
C TYR A 32 -0.20 -6.04 -7.02
N ASP A 33 0.10 -7.20 -6.47
CA ASP A 33 1.40 -7.46 -5.86
C ASP A 33 2.40 -7.77 -6.97
N GLU A 34 2.03 -8.69 -7.87
CA GLU A 34 2.78 -8.97 -9.08
C GLU A 34 1.91 -8.59 -10.27
N PRO A 35 2.20 -7.48 -10.97
CA PRO A 35 1.33 -7.04 -12.06
C PRO A 35 1.34 -8.01 -13.23
N PRO A 36 0.18 -8.20 -13.90
CA PRO A 36 0.13 -9.02 -15.09
C PRO A 36 0.90 -8.36 -16.24
N ARG A 37 1.14 -9.14 -17.29
CA ARG A 37 1.89 -8.67 -18.46
C ARG A 37 1.19 -7.51 -19.15
N GLU A 38 -0.12 -7.58 -19.28
CA GLU A 38 -0.91 -6.51 -19.88
C GLU A 38 -1.68 -5.79 -18.76
N LEU A 39 -1.53 -4.47 -18.72
CA LEU A 39 -2.14 -3.64 -17.69
C LEU A 39 -3.18 -2.71 -18.28
N THR A 40 -4.31 -2.60 -17.58
CA THR A 40 -5.35 -1.63 -17.89
C THR A 40 -5.25 -0.49 -16.89
N PHE A 41 -5.15 0.73 -17.35
CA PHE A 41 -5.14 1.91 -16.50
C PHE A 41 -6.55 2.28 -16.04
N PRO A 42 -6.74 2.84 -14.87
CA PRO A 42 -5.73 3.00 -13.82
C PRO A 42 -5.53 1.72 -13.01
N TYR A 43 -4.39 1.61 -12.37
CA TYR A 43 -4.10 0.46 -11.52
C TYR A 43 -3.14 0.84 -10.39
N VAL A 44 -3.05 -0.02 -9.38
CA VAL A 44 -2.17 0.13 -8.23
C VAL A 44 -1.26 -1.08 -8.14
N THR A 45 0.01 -0.85 -7.84
CA THR A 45 0.95 -1.93 -7.55
C THR A 45 1.54 -1.74 -6.14
N LEU A 46 1.77 -2.85 -5.45
CA LEU A 46 2.52 -2.84 -4.21
C LEU A 46 4.00 -2.82 -4.58
N GLY A 47 4.67 -1.78 -4.16
CA GLY A 47 6.05 -1.54 -4.54
C GLY A 47 7.05 -2.01 -3.50
N GLU A 48 8.15 -1.31 -3.44
CA GLU A 48 9.26 -1.64 -2.56
C GLU A 48 8.91 -1.47 -1.09
N ALA A 49 9.56 -2.26 -0.25
CA ALA A 49 9.40 -2.21 1.20
C ALA A 49 10.77 -2.21 1.87
N ARG A 50 10.85 -1.54 3.01
CA ARG A 50 12.05 -1.53 3.85
C ARG A 50 11.65 -2.00 5.25
N LEU A 51 12.43 -2.94 5.79
CA LEU A 51 12.23 -3.45 7.13
C LEU A 51 13.40 -2.98 8.00
N THR A 52 13.08 -2.38 9.13
CA THR A 52 14.08 -1.93 10.10
C THR A 52 13.77 -2.55 11.45
N ASP A 53 14.79 -3.11 12.09
CA ASP A 53 14.66 -3.66 13.43
C ASP A 53 14.70 -2.52 14.46
N LEU A 54 13.63 -2.40 15.26
CA LEU A 54 13.55 -1.45 16.37
C LEU A 54 13.49 -2.17 17.71
N SER A 55 13.92 -3.43 17.74
CA SER A 55 13.78 -4.24 18.95
C SER A 55 14.55 -3.65 20.12
N VAL A 56 13.97 -3.78 21.30
CA VAL A 56 14.56 -3.39 22.57
C VAL A 56 14.61 -4.63 23.47
N ASP A 57 15.21 -4.49 24.63
CA ASP A 57 15.35 -5.60 25.58
C ASP A 57 14.00 -6.28 25.83
N GLY A 58 13.98 -7.59 25.55
CA GLY A 58 12.83 -8.42 25.80
C GLY A 58 11.70 -8.34 24.78
N GLY A 59 11.82 -7.51 23.75
CA GLY A 59 10.77 -7.34 22.76
C GLY A 59 11.29 -7.21 21.33
N ARG A 60 10.63 -7.89 20.40
CA ARG A 60 10.95 -7.76 18.97
C ARG A 60 9.95 -6.81 18.33
N ILE A 61 10.45 -5.70 17.82
CA ILE A 61 9.66 -4.67 17.16
C ILE A 61 10.28 -4.37 15.82
N GLU A 62 9.46 -4.33 14.77
CA GLU A 62 9.93 -4.08 13.41
C GLU A 62 9.16 -2.92 12.81
N GLU A 63 9.89 -2.04 12.15
CA GLU A 63 9.31 -0.94 11.39
C GLU A 63 9.36 -1.26 9.91
N HIS A 64 8.26 -0.99 9.22
CA HIS A 64 8.14 -1.19 7.78
C HIS A 64 7.89 0.14 7.10
N GLN A 65 8.60 0.39 6.02
CA GLN A 65 8.28 1.47 5.10
C GLN A 65 7.76 0.82 3.82
N LEU A 66 6.55 1.17 3.44
CA LEU A 66 5.85 0.54 2.33
C LEU A 66 5.57 1.58 1.27
N THR A 67 5.78 1.19 0.02
CA THR A 67 5.50 2.06 -1.11
C THR A 67 4.43 1.43 -1.99
N LEU A 68 3.41 2.20 -2.30
CA LEU A 68 2.38 1.83 -3.25
C LEU A 68 2.50 2.77 -4.44
N HIS A 69 2.30 2.23 -5.63
CA HIS A 69 2.33 3.00 -6.86
C HIS A 69 0.95 2.97 -7.51
N ALA A 70 0.46 4.13 -7.91
CA ALA A 70 -0.77 4.22 -8.68
C ALA A 70 -0.46 4.86 -10.02
N TRP A 71 -1.05 4.32 -11.08
CA TRP A 71 -0.80 4.76 -12.44
C TRP A 71 -2.11 5.16 -13.10
N SER A 72 -2.12 6.34 -13.71
CA SER A 72 -3.31 6.91 -14.34
C SER A 72 -2.92 7.55 -15.66
N ARG A 73 -3.81 7.49 -16.64
CA ARG A 73 -3.62 8.15 -17.94
C ARG A 73 -4.73 9.13 -18.26
N HIS A 74 -5.75 9.17 -17.42
CA HIS A 74 -6.96 9.90 -17.74
C HIS A 74 -7.21 11.04 -16.77
N GLY A 75 -7.69 12.16 -17.31
CA GLY A 75 -8.11 13.28 -16.49
C GLY A 75 -6.97 14.07 -15.84
N GLY A 76 -5.78 14.02 -16.41
CA GLY A 76 -4.65 14.74 -15.84
C GLY A 76 -4.34 14.27 -14.42
N HIS A 77 -4.00 15.19 -13.55
CA HIS A 77 -3.67 14.87 -12.16
C HIS A 77 -4.86 14.38 -11.32
N LYS A 78 -6.08 14.69 -11.74
CA LYS A 78 -7.27 14.46 -10.93
C LYS A 78 -7.45 12.98 -10.55
N GLU A 79 -7.36 12.09 -11.52
CA GLU A 79 -7.55 10.67 -11.25
C GLU A 79 -6.46 10.13 -10.33
N ALA A 80 -5.20 10.52 -10.56
CA ALA A 80 -4.09 10.10 -9.70
C ALA A 80 -4.28 10.59 -8.27
N HIS A 81 -4.73 11.83 -8.07
CA HIS A 81 -5.05 12.35 -6.73
C HIS A 81 -6.19 11.59 -6.08
N SER A 82 -7.21 11.23 -6.84
CA SER A 82 -8.35 10.46 -6.32
C SER A 82 -7.93 9.08 -5.85
N ILE A 83 -7.05 8.42 -6.61
CA ILE A 83 -6.52 7.12 -6.22
C ILE A 83 -5.67 7.24 -4.95
N ALA A 84 -4.78 8.23 -4.90
CA ALA A 84 -3.95 8.45 -3.71
C ALA A 84 -4.81 8.70 -2.47
N ALA A 85 -5.87 9.51 -2.60
CA ALA A 85 -6.80 9.78 -1.51
C ALA A 85 -7.52 8.50 -1.05
N ALA A 86 -7.92 7.66 -1.99
CA ALA A 86 -8.58 6.39 -1.67
C ALA A 86 -7.62 5.43 -0.95
N LEU A 87 -6.35 5.37 -1.37
CA LEU A 87 -5.34 4.56 -0.70
C LEU A 87 -5.11 5.04 0.73
N LEU A 88 -5.00 6.34 0.91
CA LEU A 88 -4.83 6.93 2.24
C LEU A 88 -6.02 6.59 3.13
N SER A 89 -7.22 6.80 2.63
CA SER A 89 -8.45 6.54 3.38
C SER A 89 -8.59 5.06 3.75
N ALA A 90 -8.17 4.16 2.87
CA ALA A 90 -8.28 2.72 3.10
C ALA A 90 -7.28 2.21 4.14
N LEU A 91 -6.09 2.80 4.20
CA LEU A 91 -4.99 2.22 4.95
C LEU A 91 -4.54 3.02 6.18
N ASP A 92 -4.73 4.35 6.19
CA ASP A 92 -4.26 5.14 7.33
C ASP A 92 -5.01 4.75 8.59
N ASP A 93 -4.25 4.30 9.57
CA ASP A 93 -4.78 3.83 10.84
C ASP A 93 -5.74 2.62 10.72
N ALA A 94 -5.60 1.84 9.66
CA ALA A 94 -6.45 0.67 9.45
C ALA A 94 -6.06 -0.47 10.39
N PRO A 95 -7.04 -1.13 11.02
CA PRO A 95 -6.77 -2.24 11.96
C PRO A 95 -6.66 -3.57 11.21
N LEU A 96 -5.55 -3.79 10.52
CA LEU A 96 -5.35 -5.00 9.74
C LEU A 96 -4.96 -6.18 10.62
N THR A 97 -5.41 -7.37 10.23
CA THR A 97 -5.03 -8.62 10.88
C THR A 97 -3.92 -9.29 10.09
N LEU A 98 -2.80 -9.55 10.77
CA LEU A 98 -1.63 -10.18 10.16
C LEU A 98 -1.52 -11.63 10.64
N SER A 99 -1.04 -12.50 9.76
CA SER A 99 -0.79 -13.88 10.11
C SER A 99 0.50 -13.99 10.93
N GLY A 100 0.40 -14.41 12.19
CA GLY A 100 1.55 -14.63 13.07
C GLY A 100 2.18 -13.38 13.66
N HIS A 101 1.63 -12.21 13.36
CA HIS A 101 2.16 -10.92 13.82
C HIS A 101 1.02 -10.01 14.21
N ARG A 102 1.35 -9.00 15.00
CA ARG A 102 0.39 -7.98 15.40
C ARG A 102 0.80 -6.63 14.81
N LEU A 103 -0.14 -5.96 14.18
CA LEU A 103 0.08 -4.59 13.67
C LEU A 103 -0.12 -3.61 14.82
N VAL A 104 0.95 -2.93 15.21
CA VAL A 104 0.90 -1.91 16.25
C VAL A 104 0.29 -0.63 15.68
N ASN A 105 0.77 -0.22 14.51
CA ASN A 105 0.17 0.92 13.79
C ASN A 105 0.50 0.83 12.30
N LEU A 106 -0.30 1.55 11.52
CA LEU A 106 -0.09 1.74 10.08
C LEU A 106 -0.50 3.18 9.79
N ARG A 107 0.45 3.99 9.35
CA ARG A 107 0.23 5.42 9.18
C ARG A 107 0.73 5.90 7.83
N PHE A 108 -0.05 6.78 7.23
CA PHE A 108 0.37 7.51 6.04
C PHE A 108 1.60 8.37 6.32
N ALA A 109 2.58 8.35 5.43
CA ALA A 109 3.81 9.12 5.58
C ALA A 109 3.90 10.24 4.54
N ILE A 110 3.83 9.91 3.25
CA ILE A 110 4.02 10.89 2.20
C ILE A 110 3.41 10.40 0.88
N ALA A 111 2.96 11.32 0.06
CA ALA A 111 2.53 11.01 -1.30
C ALA A 111 3.13 12.04 -2.27
N ASP A 112 3.64 11.54 -3.37
CA ASP A 112 4.13 12.34 -4.48
C ASP A 112 3.32 11.98 -5.73
N ILE A 113 2.84 12.97 -6.45
CA ILE A 113 2.09 12.75 -7.68
C ILE A 113 2.77 13.55 -8.77
N ARG A 114 3.18 12.86 -9.83
CA ARG A 114 3.94 13.47 -10.92
C ARG A 114 3.52 12.92 -12.27
N ARG A 115 3.77 13.69 -13.29
CA ARG A 115 3.60 13.28 -14.66
C ARG A 115 4.88 12.58 -15.11
N ASP A 116 4.76 11.42 -15.73
CA ASP A 116 5.92 10.76 -16.33
C ASP A 116 6.00 11.05 -17.84
N SER A 117 7.05 10.57 -18.48
CA SER A 117 7.33 10.86 -19.90
C SER A 117 6.36 10.18 -20.85
N SER A 118 5.59 9.20 -20.42
CA SER A 118 4.66 8.43 -21.27
C SER A 118 3.22 8.96 -21.23
N ARG A 119 3.01 10.17 -20.74
CA ARG A 119 1.70 10.79 -20.51
C ARG A 119 0.90 10.14 -19.39
N ALA A 120 1.50 9.25 -18.64
CA ALA A 120 0.88 8.69 -17.47
C ALA A 120 1.14 9.61 -16.28
N TYR A 121 0.26 9.55 -15.30
CA TYR A 121 0.45 10.20 -14.01
C TYR A 121 0.75 9.10 -13.01
N HIS A 122 1.74 9.32 -12.19
CA HIS A 122 2.26 8.34 -11.27
C HIS A 122 2.18 8.90 -9.84
N ALA A 123 1.41 8.25 -9.01
CA ALA A 123 1.36 8.55 -7.58
C ALA A 123 2.22 7.54 -6.84
N VAL A 124 3.10 8.04 -5.99
CA VAL A 124 3.92 7.22 -5.09
C VAL A 124 3.44 7.53 -3.68
N VAL A 125 2.85 6.54 -3.03
CA VAL A 125 2.24 6.73 -1.71
C VAL A 125 2.98 5.83 -0.72
N ARG A 126 3.53 6.43 0.33
CA ARG A 126 4.31 5.71 1.34
C ARG A 126 3.60 5.69 2.67
N PHE A 127 3.68 4.51 3.30
CA PHE A 127 3.15 4.27 4.63
C PHE A 127 4.26 3.76 5.52
N ARG A 128 4.09 3.99 6.81
CA ARG A 128 4.94 3.44 7.85
C ARG A 128 4.11 2.53 8.73
N ALA A 129 4.61 1.36 9.02
CA ALA A 129 3.93 0.40 9.90
C ALA A 129 4.91 -0.07 10.97
N VAL A 130 4.36 -0.48 12.11
CA VAL A 130 5.13 -1.12 13.17
C VAL A 130 4.43 -2.43 13.49
N THR A 131 5.21 -3.52 13.54
CA THR A 131 4.70 -4.85 13.87
C THR A 131 5.48 -5.45 15.02
N GLU A 132 4.83 -6.39 15.71
CA GLU A 132 5.45 -7.22 16.72
C GLU A 132 4.92 -8.65 16.58
N PRO A 133 5.61 -9.66 17.12
CA PRO A 133 5.10 -11.02 17.06
C PRO A 133 3.76 -11.15 17.79
N ALA A 134 2.85 -11.94 17.23
CA ALA A 134 1.66 -12.35 17.95
C ALA A 134 2.05 -13.42 18.98
N ASP A 135 1.39 -13.41 20.11
CA ASP A 135 1.66 -14.36 21.19
C ASP A 135 1.25 -15.77 20.79
#